data_c967497a1bc1dc128fde6a90f41ceed6
#
_entry.id   c967497a1bc1dc128fde6a90f41ceed6
#
_cell.length_a   1.000
_cell.length_b   1.000
_cell.length_c   1.000
_cell.angle_alpha   90.00
_cell.angle_beta   90.00
_cell.angle_gamma   90.00
#
_symmetry.space_group_name_H-M   'P 1'
#
loop_
_entity.id
_entity.type
_entity.pdbx_description
1 polymer ?
#
loop_
_entity_poly.entity_id
_entity_poly.type
_entity_poly.pdbx_seq_one_letter_code
_entity_poly.pdbx_strand_id
1 'polypeptide(L)'
;ILKKTDIMLTNDKAYVAINASQMKDTLVAFGHNEKISNKILIIGGGNIGFNLAKNLEESFDSARVKIIEKNKERAELIASQLNNTIVINGDALDEEVLMEANIDEVQTVLALTNDDEDNLMVSVLVEKFAKDNTELSDKRTMALINKPNYSLLQSSLKIDDFIDPRMNTVSSILKHI
;
A
#
# COMPACT_ATOMS: atom_id res chain seq x y z
N ILE A 1 -24.85 12.79 16.18
CA ILE A 1 -24.00 14.01 16.30
C ILE A 1 -23.58 14.10 17.75
N LEU A 2 -22.27 14.07 18.02
CA LEU A 2 -21.69 14.19 19.35
C LEU A 2 -21.99 15.56 19.95
N LYS A 3 -22.36 15.60 21.22
CA LYS A 3 -22.55 16.82 22.01
C LYS A 3 -21.29 17.09 22.84
N LYS A 4 -21.08 18.32 23.29
CA LYS A 4 -19.94 18.72 24.15
C LYS A 4 -19.83 17.92 25.46
N THR A 5 -20.91 17.25 25.86
CA THR A 5 -21.01 16.45 27.10
C THR A 5 -20.74 14.96 26.90
N ASP A 6 -20.58 14.52 25.63
CA ASP A 6 -20.36 13.13 25.32
C ASP A 6 -18.89 12.78 25.59
N ILE A 7 -18.66 11.66 26.22
CA ILE A 7 -17.33 11.15 26.55
C ILE A 7 -17.03 10.00 25.62
N MET A 8 -15.89 10.05 24.95
CA MET A 8 -15.37 8.93 24.16
C MET A 8 -14.55 8.00 25.08
N LEU A 9 -14.86 6.72 25.02
CA LEU A 9 -14.16 5.68 25.76
C LEU A 9 -13.13 4.96 24.86
N THR A 10 -12.18 4.29 25.51
CA THR A 10 -11.22 3.44 24.80
C THR A 10 -11.98 2.37 24.00
N ASN A 11 -11.63 2.18 22.73
CA ASN A 11 -12.26 1.31 21.75
C ASN A 11 -13.57 1.82 21.11
N ASP A 12 -14.00 3.04 21.40
CA ASP A 12 -15.10 3.65 20.65
C ASP A 12 -14.67 3.95 19.20
N LYS A 13 -15.61 3.73 18.26
CA LYS A 13 -15.42 4.12 16.86
C LYS A 13 -16.06 5.46 16.60
N ALA A 14 -15.27 6.45 16.18
CA ALA A 14 -15.75 7.77 15.80
C ALA A 14 -15.78 7.92 14.27
N TYR A 15 -16.88 8.41 13.74
CA TYR A 15 -17.01 8.76 12.33
C TYR A 15 -17.01 10.28 12.20
N VAL A 16 -16.04 10.80 11.44
CA VAL A 16 -15.85 12.25 11.29
C VAL A 16 -16.05 12.62 9.83
N ALA A 17 -16.96 13.56 9.55
CA ALA A 17 -17.16 14.12 8.23
C ALA A 17 -16.33 15.41 8.12
N ILE A 18 -15.37 15.43 7.19
CA ILE A 18 -14.44 16.55 6.99
C ILE A 18 -14.22 16.81 5.50
N ASN A 19 -13.73 18.00 5.17
CA ASN A 19 -13.21 18.28 3.85
C ASN A 19 -11.89 17.54 3.62
N ALA A 20 -11.65 17.07 2.40
CA ALA A 20 -10.40 16.40 2.04
C ALA A 20 -9.15 17.24 2.35
N SER A 21 -9.24 18.56 2.20
CA SER A 21 -8.16 19.51 2.56
C SER A 21 -7.83 19.56 4.04
N GLN A 22 -8.73 19.14 4.91
CA GLN A 22 -8.56 19.13 6.37
C GLN A 22 -8.15 17.76 6.91
N MET A 23 -7.98 16.76 6.04
CA MET A 23 -7.68 15.38 6.43
C MET A 23 -6.43 15.32 7.33
N LYS A 24 -5.33 15.93 6.90
CA LYS A 24 -4.05 15.90 7.61
C LYS A 24 -4.17 16.48 9.02
N ASP A 25 -4.75 17.65 9.14
CA ASP A 25 -4.89 18.35 10.43
C ASP A 25 -5.84 17.58 11.38
N THR A 26 -6.88 16.98 10.80
CA THR A 26 -7.80 16.14 11.56
C THR A 26 -7.12 14.88 12.08
N LEU A 27 -6.36 14.18 11.26
CA LEU A 27 -5.60 13.00 11.68
C LEU A 27 -4.63 13.33 12.82
N VAL A 28 -3.90 14.45 12.70
CA VAL A 28 -3.02 14.94 13.77
C VAL A 28 -3.79 15.24 15.06
N ALA A 29 -4.96 15.87 14.97
CA ALA A 29 -5.81 16.17 16.13
C ALA A 29 -6.32 14.92 16.85
N PHE A 30 -6.47 13.80 16.11
CA PHE A 30 -6.82 12.49 16.68
C PHE A 30 -5.61 11.63 17.08
N GLY A 31 -4.40 12.21 17.11
CA GLY A 31 -3.19 11.51 17.54
C GLY A 31 -2.49 10.71 16.45
N HIS A 32 -2.98 10.76 15.22
CA HIS A 32 -2.36 10.11 14.05
C HIS A 32 -1.24 11.00 13.50
N ASN A 33 -0.09 11.02 14.16
CA ASN A 33 1.13 11.69 13.72
C ASN A 33 2.01 10.79 12.85
N GLU A 34 1.40 9.90 12.09
CA GLU A 34 2.14 8.97 11.25
C GLU A 34 2.97 9.74 10.21
N LYS A 35 4.25 9.43 10.16
CA LYS A 35 5.12 9.96 9.10
C LYS A 35 4.62 9.42 7.77
N ILE A 36 4.50 10.30 6.77
CA ILE A 36 4.20 9.86 5.40
C ILE A 36 5.30 8.90 4.98
N SER A 37 4.90 7.70 4.61
CA SER A 37 5.79 6.66 4.08
C SER A 37 6.45 7.19 2.81
N ASN A 38 7.76 7.26 2.80
CA ASN A 38 8.51 7.69 1.63
C ASN A 38 9.30 6.56 0.93
N LYS A 39 9.45 5.40 1.59
CA LYS A 39 10.07 4.21 1.01
C LYS A 39 8.99 3.19 0.67
N ILE A 40 8.66 3.10 -0.60
CA ILE A 40 7.51 2.33 -1.11
C ILE A 40 8.01 1.25 -2.06
N LEU A 41 7.57 0.01 -1.83
CA LEU A 41 7.78 -1.11 -2.73
C LEU A 41 6.45 -1.52 -3.36
N ILE A 42 6.41 -1.53 -4.69
CA ILE A 42 5.28 -1.98 -5.48
C ILE A 42 5.64 -3.34 -6.07
N ILE A 43 4.79 -4.34 -5.86
CA ILE A 43 4.89 -5.65 -6.48
C ILE A 43 3.91 -5.71 -7.64
N GLY A 44 4.46 -5.82 -8.85
CA GLY A 44 3.71 -5.81 -10.10
C GLY A 44 3.77 -4.47 -10.83
N GLY A 45 4.45 -4.45 -11.98
CA GLY A 45 4.57 -3.31 -12.89
C GLY A 45 3.46 -3.24 -13.93
N GLY A 46 2.29 -3.83 -13.65
CA GLY A 46 1.10 -3.72 -14.48
C GLY A 46 0.58 -2.28 -14.57
N ASN A 47 -0.61 -2.10 -15.13
CA ASN A 47 -1.17 -0.75 -15.31
C ASN A 47 -1.36 -0.01 -13.99
N ILE A 48 -1.81 -0.69 -12.93
CA ILE A 48 -2.03 -0.06 -11.62
C ILE A 48 -0.69 0.33 -10.99
N GLY A 49 0.26 -0.60 -10.88
CA GLY A 49 1.56 -0.34 -10.24
C GLY A 49 2.37 0.71 -10.98
N PHE A 50 2.43 0.64 -12.31
CA PHE A 50 3.11 1.63 -13.13
C PHE A 50 2.52 3.04 -12.97
N ASN A 51 1.19 3.20 -13.11
CA ASN A 51 0.57 4.50 -12.97
C ASN A 51 0.69 5.07 -11.56
N LEU A 52 0.64 4.21 -10.54
CA LEU A 52 0.86 4.63 -9.16
C LEU A 52 2.30 5.14 -8.97
N ALA A 53 3.30 4.41 -9.43
CA ALA A 53 4.69 4.83 -9.35
C ALA A 53 4.91 6.19 -10.05
N LYS A 54 4.38 6.34 -11.24
CA LYS A 54 4.46 7.60 -12.01
C LYS A 54 3.82 8.77 -11.27
N ASN A 55 2.62 8.58 -10.73
CA ASN A 55 1.95 9.62 -9.92
C ASN A 55 2.74 9.97 -8.64
N LEU A 56 3.36 8.98 -8.00
CA LEU A 56 4.20 9.21 -6.82
C LEU A 56 5.45 10.02 -7.16
N GLU A 57 6.12 9.73 -8.28
CA GLU A 57 7.26 10.53 -8.77
C GLU A 57 6.89 11.99 -9.05
N GLU A 58 5.72 12.19 -9.68
CA GLU A 58 5.26 13.53 -10.08
C GLU A 58 4.73 14.37 -8.91
N SER A 59 4.18 13.71 -7.87
CA SER A 59 3.49 14.41 -6.79
C SER A 59 4.31 14.54 -5.50
N PHE A 60 5.35 13.73 -5.32
CA PHE A 60 6.10 13.65 -4.06
C PHE A 60 7.60 13.52 -4.28
N ASP A 61 8.33 14.61 -4.24
CA ASP A 61 9.80 14.66 -4.44
C ASP A 61 10.58 13.76 -3.45
N SER A 62 10.02 13.51 -2.27
CA SER A 62 10.64 12.68 -1.23
C SER A 62 10.37 11.18 -1.39
N ALA A 63 9.46 10.77 -2.29
CA ALA A 63 9.12 9.37 -2.47
C ALA A 63 10.30 8.60 -3.08
N ARG A 64 10.59 7.45 -2.49
CA ARG A 64 11.57 6.47 -2.98
C ARG A 64 10.79 5.21 -3.35
N VAL A 65 10.47 5.09 -4.62
CA VAL A 65 9.63 4.00 -5.14
C VAL A 65 10.51 2.95 -5.79
N LYS A 66 10.23 1.68 -5.49
CA LYS A 66 10.77 0.53 -6.21
C LYS A 66 9.62 -0.30 -6.74
N ILE A 67 9.81 -0.93 -7.90
CA ILE A 67 8.87 -1.90 -8.48
C ILE A 67 9.59 -3.22 -8.68
N ILE A 68 9.00 -4.33 -8.25
CA ILE A 68 9.39 -5.67 -8.68
C ILE A 68 8.41 -6.11 -9.76
N GLU A 69 8.93 -6.47 -10.94
CA GLU A 69 8.13 -6.96 -12.08
C GLU A 69 8.75 -8.26 -12.61
N LYS A 70 7.92 -9.31 -12.66
CA LYS A 70 8.36 -10.66 -13.06
C LYS A 70 8.62 -10.78 -14.55
N ASN A 71 7.83 -10.09 -15.39
CA ASN A 71 8.00 -10.11 -16.82
C ASN A 71 9.13 -9.15 -17.24
N LYS A 72 10.18 -9.68 -17.83
CA LYS A 72 11.37 -8.93 -18.22
C LYS A 72 11.06 -7.80 -19.21
N GLU A 73 10.30 -8.08 -20.25
CA GLU A 73 9.98 -7.09 -21.29
C GLU A 73 9.15 -5.93 -20.68
N ARG A 74 8.24 -6.27 -19.76
CA ARG A 74 7.45 -5.26 -19.04
C ARG A 74 8.32 -4.44 -18.09
N ALA A 75 9.24 -5.06 -17.36
CA ALA A 75 10.19 -4.39 -16.48
C ALA A 75 11.05 -3.38 -17.26
N GLU A 76 11.62 -3.79 -18.39
CA GLU A 76 12.41 -2.92 -19.28
C GLU A 76 11.56 -1.75 -19.81
N LEU A 77 10.32 -2.03 -20.24
CA LEU A 77 9.41 -1.00 -20.75
C LEU A 77 9.10 0.06 -19.69
N ILE A 78 8.69 -0.33 -18.49
CA ILE A 78 8.33 0.62 -17.45
C ILE A 78 9.56 1.36 -16.91
N ALA A 79 10.71 0.71 -16.82
CA ALA A 79 11.95 1.35 -16.43
C ALA A 79 12.35 2.47 -17.41
N SER A 80 12.05 2.33 -18.71
CA SER A 80 12.31 3.39 -19.70
C SER A 80 11.38 4.60 -19.59
N GLN A 81 10.26 4.48 -18.87
CA GLN A 81 9.22 5.51 -18.75
C GLN A 81 9.14 6.18 -17.37
N LEU A 82 9.87 5.64 -16.39
CA LEU A 82 9.96 6.17 -15.03
C LEU A 82 11.33 6.86 -14.86
N ASN A 83 11.36 7.95 -14.11
CA ASN A 83 12.58 8.77 -13.95
C ASN A 83 13.33 8.46 -12.66
N ASN A 84 12.60 8.28 -11.56
CA ASN A 84 13.16 8.14 -10.21
C ASN A 84 12.84 6.77 -9.56
N THR A 85 11.93 5.99 -10.14
CA THR A 85 11.56 4.67 -9.65
C THR A 85 12.57 3.62 -10.11
N ILE A 86 13.05 2.81 -9.18
CA ILE A 86 13.92 1.67 -9.50
C ILE A 86 13.05 0.47 -9.86
N VAL A 87 13.28 -0.12 -11.02
CA VAL A 87 12.58 -1.33 -11.46
C VAL A 87 13.52 -2.53 -11.36
N ILE A 88 13.10 -3.54 -10.61
CA ILE A 88 13.80 -4.81 -10.40
C ILE A 88 13.04 -5.87 -11.17
N ASN A 89 13.74 -6.59 -12.05
CA ASN A 89 13.14 -7.72 -12.76
C ASN A 89 13.34 -9.01 -11.95
N GLY A 90 12.26 -9.57 -11.42
CA GLY A 90 12.30 -10.78 -10.63
C GLY A 90 10.92 -11.21 -10.13
N ASP A 91 10.88 -12.39 -9.51
CA ASP A 91 9.69 -12.89 -8.83
C ASP A 91 9.70 -12.42 -7.37
N ALA A 92 8.68 -11.68 -6.96
CA ALA A 92 8.57 -11.18 -5.59
C ALA A 92 8.32 -12.29 -4.54
N LEU A 93 8.06 -13.52 -4.96
CA LEU A 93 8.02 -14.69 -4.07
C LEU A 93 9.42 -15.25 -3.79
N ASP A 94 10.43 -14.77 -4.51
CA ASP A 94 11.83 -15.09 -4.25
C ASP A 94 12.41 -14.15 -3.19
N GLU A 95 12.93 -14.74 -2.12
CA GLU A 95 13.53 -14.01 -1.01
C GLU A 95 14.73 -13.15 -1.45
N GLU A 96 15.56 -13.66 -2.38
CA GLU A 96 16.71 -12.91 -2.90
C GLU A 96 16.28 -11.63 -3.62
N VAL A 97 15.19 -11.67 -4.36
CA VAL A 97 14.62 -10.50 -5.07
C VAL A 97 14.06 -9.48 -4.07
N LEU A 98 13.40 -9.93 -2.99
CA LEU A 98 12.95 -9.03 -1.93
C LEU A 98 14.12 -8.38 -1.19
N MET A 99 15.21 -9.12 -0.98
CA MET A 99 16.43 -8.57 -0.37
C MET A 99 17.12 -7.57 -1.30
N GLU A 100 17.18 -7.80 -2.61
CA GLU A 100 17.66 -6.83 -3.61
C GLU A 100 16.83 -5.53 -3.58
N ALA A 101 15.53 -5.65 -3.35
CA ALA A 101 14.65 -4.50 -3.17
C ALA A 101 14.88 -3.77 -1.83
N ASN A 102 15.75 -4.26 -0.94
CA ASN A 102 15.98 -3.79 0.42
C ASN A 102 14.67 -3.79 1.23
N ILE A 103 13.98 -4.92 1.23
CA ILE A 103 12.68 -5.07 1.89
C ILE A 103 12.70 -4.65 3.36
N ASP A 104 13.81 -4.82 4.05
CA ASP A 104 14.01 -4.42 5.43
C ASP A 104 13.90 -2.90 5.66
N GLU A 105 14.25 -2.07 4.67
CA GLU A 105 14.14 -0.62 4.73
C GLU A 105 12.79 -0.05 4.27
N VAL A 106 11.97 -0.87 3.60
CA VAL A 106 10.70 -0.44 3.02
C VAL A 106 9.67 -0.18 4.12
N GLN A 107 8.95 0.92 4.02
CA GLN A 107 7.89 1.31 4.97
C GLN A 107 6.50 0.87 4.51
N THR A 108 6.26 0.86 3.19
CA THR A 108 4.98 0.44 2.63
C THR A 108 5.21 -0.53 1.48
N VAL A 109 4.53 -1.66 1.50
CA VAL A 109 4.50 -2.64 0.42
C VAL A 109 3.11 -2.72 -0.18
N LEU A 110 3.03 -2.62 -1.49
CA LEU A 110 1.80 -2.64 -2.27
C LEU A 110 1.86 -3.82 -3.25
N ALA A 111 1.15 -4.90 -2.97
CA ALA A 111 1.04 -6.05 -3.86
C ALA A 111 -0.10 -5.80 -4.86
N LEU A 112 0.27 -5.45 -6.11
CA LEU A 112 -0.62 -4.95 -7.16
C LEU A 112 -0.54 -5.78 -8.44
N THR A 113 -0.22 -7.07 -8.33
CA THR A 113 -0.25 -7.97 -9.49
C THR A 113 -1.69 -8.28 -9.90
N ASN A 114 -1.86 -8.97 -11.01
CA ASN A 114 -3.18 -9.45 -11.45
C ASN A 114 -3.58 -10.79 -10.81
N ASP A 115 -2.74 -11.36 -9.97
CA ASP A 115 -2.97 -12.61 -9.28
C ASP A 115 -3.18 -12.36 -7.77
N ASP A 116 -4.39 -12.66 -7.29
CA ASP A 116 -4.75 -12.43 -5.88
C ASP A 116 -3.96 -13.33 -4.93
N GLU A 117 -3.65 -14.55 -5.35
CA GLU A 117 -2.88 -15.52 -4.58
C GLU A 117 -1.42 -15.05 -4.42
N ASP A 118 -0.79 -14.58 -5.49
CA ASP A 118 0.54 -14.00 -5.44
C ASP A 118 0.55 -12.75 -4.54
N ASN A 119 -0.47 -11.88 -4.65
CA ASN A 119 -0.58 -10.70 -3.80
C ASN A 119 -0.69 -11.05 -2.31
N LEU A 120 -1.47 -12.08 -1.96
CA LEU A 120 -1.56 -12.57 -0.58
C LEU A 120 -0.24 -13.19 -0.11
N MET A 121 0.37 -14.04 -0.93
CA MET A 121 1.60 -14.75 -0.55
C MET A 121 2.76 -13.79 -0.32
N VAL A 122 2.96 -12.82 -1.21
CA VAL A 122 3.99 -11.78 -1.03
C VAL A 122 3.73 -10.97 0.24
N SER A 123 2.48 -10.61 0.51
CA SER A 123 2.13 -9.85 1.72
C SER A 123 2.48 -10.62 2.99
N VAL A 124 2.25 -11.93 3.02
CA VAL A 124 2.64 -12.80 4.14
C VAL A 124 4.16 -12.91 4.29
N LEU A 125 4.89 -13.01 3.17
CA LEU A 125 6.36 -13.03 3.20
C LEU A 125 6.93 -11.72 3.76
N VAL A 126 6.40 -10.59 3.33
CA VAL A 126 6.81 -9.25 3.81
C VAL A 126 6.60 -9.12 5.32
N GLU A 127 5.49 -9.63 5.84
CA GLU A 127 5.23 -9.66 7.29
C GLU A 127 6.28 -10.46 8.07
N LYS A 128 6.82 -11.53 7.50
CA LYS A 128 7.93 -12.28 8.10
C LYS A 128 9.16 -11.39 8.28
N PHE A 129 9.56 -10.65 7.23
CA PHE A 129 10.71 -9.74 7.31
C PHE A 129 10.50 -8.58 8.29
N ALA A 130 9.26 -8.09 8.45
CA ALA A 130 8.95 -7.04 9.42
C ALA A 130 9.15 -7.49 10.88
N LYS A 131 8.88 -8.77 11.18
CA LYS A 131 9.00 -9.31 12.55
C LYS A 131 10.44 -9.55 12.99
N ASP A 132 11.30 -9.89 12.06
CA ASP A 132 12.71 -10.19 12.37
C ASP A 132 13.51 -8.90 12.63
N ASN A 133 12.95 -7.72 12.33
CA ASN A 133 13.62 -6.43 12.48
C ASN A 133 12.80 -5.48 13.38
N THR A 134 13.19 -5.35 14.65
CA THR A 134 12.47 -4.60 15.69
C THR A 134 12.36 -3.09 15.44
N GLU A 135 13.16 -2.53 14.52
CA GLU A 135 13.09 -1.10 14.15
C GLU A 135 12.01 -0.79 13.12
N LEU A 136 11.37 -1.83 12.52
CA LEU A 136 10.39 -1.72 11.44
C LEU A 136 8.98 -2.16 11.85
N SER A 137 8.61 -1.96 13.11
CA SER A 137 7.28 -2.34 13.63
C SER A 137 6.09 -1.68 12.92
N ASP A 138 6.32 -0.64 12.12
CA ASP A 138 5.29 0.16 11.45
C ASP A 138 5.23 -0.07 9.92
N LYS A 139 5.75 -1.21 9.42
CA LYS A 139 5.65 -1.54 7.99
C LYS A 139 4.18 -1.83 7.63
N ARG A 140 3.68 -1.12 6.62
CA ARG A 140 2.32 -1.31 6.09
C ARG A 140 2.33 -2.19 4.86
N THR A 141 1.42 -3.15 4.82
CA THR A 141 1.24 -4.05 3.69
C THR A 141 -0.19 -3.95 3.17
N MET A 142 -0.33 -3.65 1.88
CA MET A 142 -1.62 -3.58 1.20
C MET A 142 -1.62 -4.52 0.01
N ALA A 143 -2.71 -5.25 -0.19
CA ALA A 143 -2.87 -6.20 -1.28
C ALA A 143 -4.11 -5.88 -2.13
N LEU A 144 -3.93 -5.88 -3.45
CA LEU A 144 -5.04 -5.81 -4.40
C LEU A 144 -5.72 -7.18 -4.46
N ILE A 145 -7.01 -7.24 -4.16
CA ILE A 145 -7.80 -8.46 -4.13
C ILE A 145 -9.06 -8.29 -4.96
N ASN A 146 -9.20 -9.13 -5.98
CA ASN A 146 -10.37 -9.14 -6.86
C ASN A 146 -11.44 -10.13 -6.39
N LYS A 147 -11.06 -11.20 -5.67
CA LYS A 147 -11.97 -12.24 -5.21
C LYS A 147 -12.58 -11.86 -3.84
N PRO A 148 -13.90 -11.59 -3.75
CA PRO A 148 -14.53 -11.13 -2.49
C PRO A 148 -14.32 -12.05 -1.29
N ASN A 149 -14.24 -13.35 -1.55
CA ASN A 149 -14.09 -14.35 -0.49
C ASN A 149 -12.76 -14.23 0.27
N TYR A 150 -11.74 -13.63 -0.33
CA TYR A 150 -10.44 -13.45 0.30
C TYR A 150 -10.44 -12.35 1.37
N SER A 151 -11.44 -11.47 1.38
CA SER A 151 -11.61 -10.48 2.45
C SER A 151 -11.71 -11.11 3.86
N LEU A 152 -12.18 -12.36 3.93
CA LEU A 152 -12.24 -13.13 5.18
C LEU A 152 -10.86 -13.50 5.73
N LEU A 153 -9.84 -13.51 4.88
CA LEU A 153 -8.47 -13.88 5.26
C LEU A 153 -7.66 -12.69 5.80
N GLN A 154 -8.10 -11.46 5.60
CA GLN A 154 -7.36 -10.25 5.95
C GLN A 154 -6.88 -10.27 7.41
N SER A 155 -7.80 -10.48 8.35
CA SER A 155 -7.47 -10.50 9.78
C SER A 155 -6.55 -11.65 10.19
N SER A 156 -6.67 -12.79 9.50
CA SER A 156 -5.86 -14.00 9.78
C SER A 156 -4.44 -13.87 9.23
N LEU A 157 -4.27 -13.20 8.10
CA LEU A 157 -2.98 -13.02 7.43
C LEU A 157 -2.21 -11.78 7.89
N LYS A 158 -2.82 -10.94 8.74
CA LYS A 158 -2.24 -9.68 9.25
C LYS A 158 -1.86 -8.68 8.15
N ILE A 159 -2.59 -8.69 7.06
CA ILE A 159 -2.45 -7.70 6.00
C ILE A 159 -3.25 -6.47 6.41
N ASP A 160 -2.63 -5.30 6.37
CA ASP A 160 -3.22 -4.06 6.89
C ASP A 160 -4.48 -3.68 6.11
N ASP A 161 -4.38 -3.66 4.78
CA ASP A 161 -5.49 -3.29 3.93
C ASP A 161 -5.62 -4.17 2.67
N PHE A 162 -6.86 -4.54 2.36
CA PHE A 162 -7.23 -5.10 1.06
C PHE A 162 -7.82 -4.02 0.16
N ILE A 163 -7.24 -3.87 -1.03
CA ILE A 163 -7.71 -2.95 -2.04
C ILE A 163 -8.63 -3.69 -3.00
N ASP A 164 -9.95 -3.41 -2.94
CA ASP A 164 -10.90 -3.89 -3.95
C ASP A 164 -11.08 -2.81 -5.04
N PRO A 165 -10.57 -3.04 -6.25
CA PRO A 165 -10.63 -2.05 -7.33
C PRO A 165 -12.07 -1.74 -7.77
N ARG A 166 -13.00 -2.69 -7.60
CA ARG A 166 -14.42 -2.52 -7.96
C ARG A 166 -15.09 -1.53 -7.01
N MET A 167 -14.85 -1.65 -5.70
CA MET A 167 -15.40 -0.73 -4.70
C MET A 167 -14.87 0.68 -4.90
N ASN A 168 -13.60 0.83 -5.24
CA ASN A 168 -13.01 2.13 -5.57
C ASN A 168 -13.65 2.75 -6.81
N THR A 169 -13.91 1.95 -7.84
CA THR A 169 -14.59 2.39 -9.07
C THR A 169 -16.03 2.84 -8.77
N VAL A 170 -16.81 2.05 -8.03
CA VAL A 170 -18.18 2.40 -7.62
C VAL A 170 -18.19 3.69 -6.81
N SER A 171 -17.30 3.81 -5.80
CA SER A 171 -17.18 5.01 -4.99
C SER A 171 -16.80 6.24 -5.80
N SER A 172 -15.95 6.09 -6.83
CA SER A 172 -15.59 7.17 -7.73
C SER A 172 -16.76 7.60 -8.59
N ILE A 173 -17.52 6.67 -9.15
CA ILE A 173 -18.72 6.97 -9.96
C ILE A 173 -19.77 7.73 -9.10
N LEU A 174 -20.04 7.23 -7.90
CA LEU A 174 -21.03 7.82 -6.99
C LEU A 174 -20.68 9.26 -6.56
N LYS A 175 -19.40 9.65 -6.61
CA LYS A 175 -18.98 11.04 -6.35
C LYS A 175 -19.32 12.01 -7.47
N HIS A 176 -19.66 11.51 -8.67
CA HIS A 176 -19.93 12.32 -9.86
C HIS A 176 -21.41 12.31 -10.24
N ILE A 177 -22.26 11.60 -9.49
CA ILE A 177 -23.72 11.62 -9.60
C ILE A 177 -24.34 12.48 -8.50
#